data_a4b999ab27878b21e150327e4736cd7b
#
_entry.id   a4b999ab27878b21e150327e4736cd7b
#
_cell.length_a   1.000
_cell.length_b   1.000
_cell.length_c   1.000
_cell.angle_alpha   90.00
_cell.angle_beta   90.00
_cell.angle_gamma   90.00
#
_symmetry.space_group_name_H-M   'P 1'
#
loop_
_entity.id
_entity.type
_entity.pdbx_description
1 polymer ?
#
loop_
_entity_poly.entity_id
_entity_poly.type
_entity_poly.pdbx_seq_one_letter_code
_entity_poly.pdbx_strand_id
1 'polypeptide(L)'
;MALLGLACMACNPNYDMIGMINGTSPEIAQRFKESRHFSDSVGVVHLQMPKNYRIFVCTDSHIDSTHYGLAKFIHLYKADTMPHMCLYLGDLINAQGYFPHADSILHLEGVMTTRKDTIFMTCGNHDIYFNQWHNWQKYYGSSTYWFDTRNGKDLLDLYICLDTSEGTLGTDQMKWLKELLAQKKSAGYRHMIVFTHTHLFKQDNSQGHTSNLSLEETYELTSVLTEAGVKFYICGHDHSREVTDYGKVHYITVDSSTDAEPDPYYMVMDMGEQVNYQFISLLPIK
;
A
#
# COMPACT_ATOMS: atom_id res chain seq x y z
N MET A 1 -5.71 -22.07 -34.85
CA MET A 1 -6.39 -20.81 -34.51
C MET A 1 -6.26 -20.40 -33.02
N ALA A 2 -5.99 -21.32 -32.10
CA ALA A 2 -5.83 -20.98 -30.68
C ALA A 2 -4.53 -20.23 -30.31
N LEU A 3 -3.43 -20.43 -31.06
CA LEU A 3 -2.15 -19.76 -30.79
C LEU A 3 -2.10 -18.27 -31.18
N LEU A 4 -2.90 -17.83 -32.14
CA LEU A 4 -2.95 -16.41 -32.52
C LEU A 4 -3.74 -15.56 -31.50
N GLY A 5 -4.67 -16.16 -30.76
CA GLY A 5 -5.43 -15.47 -29.72
C GLY A 5 -4.58 -15.12 -28.49
N LEU A 6 -3.64 -15.98 -28.10
CA LEU A 6 -2.74 -15.73 -26.97
C LEU A 6 -1.73 -14.60 -27.24
N ALA A 7 -1.27 -14.46 -28.48
CA ALA A 7 -0.31 -13.42 -28.84
C ALA A 7 -0.91 -12.00 -28.79
N CYS A 8 -2.22 -11.85 -29.03
CA CYS A 8 -2.90 -10.55 -28.92
C CYS A 8 -3.22 -10.17 -27.48
N MET A 9 -3.37 -11.13 -26.57
CA MET A 9 -3.59 -10.85 -25.14
C MET A 9 -2.31 -10.42 -24.43
N ALA A 10 -1.15 -10.93 -24.84
CA ALA A 10 0.15 -10.55 -24.30
C ALA A 10 0.57 -9.10 -24.60
N CYS A 11 -0.14 -8.40 -25.48
CA CYS A 11 0.11 -6.99 -25.82
C CYS A 11 -0.86 -6.00 -25.16
N ASN A 12 -1.79 -6.48 -24.33
CA ASN A 12 -2.70 -5.59 -23.62
C ASN A 12 -2.16 -5.35 -22.20
N PRO A 13 -1.64 -4.17 -21.88
CA PRO A 13 -1.06 -3.87 -20.56
C PRO A 13 -2.07 -3.95 -19.40
N ASN A 14 -3.36 -4.11 -19.71
CA ASN A 14 -4.42 -4.28 -18.72
C ASN A 14 -4.74 -5.75 -18.41
N TYR A 15 -4.01 -6.71 -18.97
CA TYR A 15 -4.20 -8.13 -18.68
C TYR A 15 -3.06 -8.65 -17.80
N ASP A 16 -3.39 -8.95 -16.56
CA ASP A 16 -2.52 -9.74 -15.70
C ASP A 16 -2.50 -11.20 -16.16
N MET A 17 -1.43 -11.60 -16.86
CA MET A 17 -1.24 -12.99 -17.28
C MET A 17 -1.09 -13.94 -16.08
N ILE A 18 -0.64 -13.45 -14.94
CA ILE A 18 -0.48 -14.24 -13.72
C ILE A 18 -1.86 -14.50 -13.09
N GLY A 19 -2.75 -13.51 -13.08
CA GLY A 19 -4.14 -13.69 -12.67
C GLY A 19 -4.91 -14.69 -13.52
N MET A 20 -4.64 -14.73 -14.84
CA MET A 20 -5.21 -15.75 -15.73
C MET A 20 -4.72 -17.17 -15.45
N ILE A 21 -3.51 -17.34 -14.96
CA ILE A 21 -2.92 -18.65 -14.64
C ILE A 21 -3.33 -19.12 -13.26
N ASN A 22 -3.46 -18.21 -12.31
CA ASN A 22 -3.65 -18.49 -10.88
C ASN A 22 -5.11 -18.39 -10.38
N GLY A 23 -6.05 -18.16 -11.27
CA GLY A 23 -7.47 -17.99 -10.93
C GLY A 23 -7.93 -16.55 -11.03
N THR A 24 -9.22 -16.37 -11.23
CA THR A 24 -9.84 -15.08 -11.52
C THR A 24 -9.96 -14.22 -10.26
N SER A 25 -9.06 -13.28 -10.09
CA SER A 25 -9.41 -12.08 -9.30
C SER A 25 -10.45 -11.26 -10.06
N PRO A 26 -11.36 -10.58 -9.36
CA PRO A 26 -12.22 -9.60 -10.02
C PRO A 26 -11.38 -8.55 -10.73
N GLU A 27 -11.83 -8.10 -11.90
CA GLU A 27 -11.18 -7.01 -12.62
C GLU A 27 -11.01 -5.78 -11.72
N ILE A 28 -9.95 -5.01 -11.94
CA ILE A 28 -9.60 -3.82 -11.14
C ILE A 28 -10.78 -2.84 -10.97
N ALA A 29 -11.60 -2.66 -12.02
CA ALA A 29 -12.77 -1.79 -11.96
C ALA A 29 -13.83 -2.31 -10.97
N GLN A 30 -14.00 -3.62 -10.87
CA GLN A 30 -14.91 -4.23 -9.89
C GLN A 30 -14.35 -4.09 -8.48
N ARG A 31 -13.08 -4.40 -8.25
CA ARG A 31 -12.44 -4.21 -6.93
C ARG A 31 -12.51 -2.76 -6.47
N PHE A 32 -12.23 -1.81 -7.38
CA PHE A 32 -12.39 -0.39 -7.08
C PHE A 32 -13.82 -0.04 -6.67
N LYS A 33 -14.83 -0.48 -7.43
CA LYS A 33 -16.24 -0.24 -7.11
C LYS A 33 -16.63 -0.82 -5.74
N GLU A 34 -16.21 -2.03 -5.45
CA GLU A 34 -16.48 -2.69 -4.16
C GLU A 34 -15.75 -2.00 -3.00
N SER A 35 -14.49 -1.60 -3.21
CA SER A 35 -13.71 -0.82 -2.26
C SER A 35 -14.37 0.52 -1.95
N ARG A 36 -14.86 1.23 -2.98
CA ARG A 36 -15.56 2.51 -2.79
C ARG A 36 -16.87 2.33 -2.05
N HIS A 37 -17.64 1.32 -2.41
CA HIS A 37 -18.90 1.02 -1.70
C HIS A 37 -18.64 0.74 -0.21
N PHE A 38 -17.63 -0.07 0.11
CA PHE A 38 -17.25 -0.32 1.50
C PHE A 38 -16.79 0.98 2.19
N SER A 39 -15.94 1.76 1.55
CA SER A 39 -15.42 3.03 2.09
C SER A 39 -16.53 4.03 2.39
N ASP A 40 -17.50 4.14 1.50
CA ASP A 40 -18.62 5.05 1.66
C ASP A 40 -19.56 4.58 2.79
N SER A 41 -19.72 3.27 3.00
CA SER A 41 -20.51 2.72 4.10
C SER A 41 -19.89 2.95 5.49
N VAL A 42 -18.56 2.97 5.57
CA VAL A 42 -17.82 3.22 6.83
C VAL A 42 -17.61 4.72 7.08
N GLY A 43 -17.61 5.51 6.02
CA GLY A 43 -17.25 6.92 6.05
C GLY A 43 -15.74 7.17 6.13
N VAL A 44 -15.38 8.45 6.09
CA VAL A 44 -13.98 8.88 6.15
C VAL A 44 -13.49 8.87 7.58
N VAL A 45 -12.31 8.29 7.80
CA VAL A 45 -11.65 8.32 9.10
C VAL A 45 -10.90 9.65 9.27
N HIS A 46 -11.14 10.33 10.40
CA HIS A 46 -10.45 11.53 10.83
C HIS A 46 -9.71 11.21 12.13
N LEU A 47 -8.41 10.89 12.00
CA LEU A 47 -7.61 10.44 13.13
C LEU A 47 -7.09 11.63 13.93
N GLN A 48 -7.40 11.69 15.23
CA GLN A 48 -6.86 12.73 16.10
C GLN A 48 -5.40 12.43 16.44
N MET A 49 -4.50 13.33 16.04
CA MET A 49 -3.06 13.22 16.27
C MET A 49 -2.49 14.55 16.79
N PRO A 50 -1.43 14.53 17.60
CA PRO A 50 -0.67 15.74 17.88
C PRO A 50 0.03 16.24 16.60
N LYS A 51 0.53 17.47 16.63
CA LYS A 51 1.25 18.06 15.47
C LYS A 51 2.47 17.24 15.04
N ASN A 52 3.11 16.58 16.00
CA ASN A 52 4.22 15.67 15.77
C ASN A 52 3.79 14.26 16.16
N TYR A 53 3.87 13.32 15.24
CA TYR A 53 3.52 11.92 15.43
C TYR A 53 4.39 11.04 14.53
N ARG A 54 4.27 9.74 14.66
CA ARG A 54 5.09 8.78 13.96
C ARG A 54 4.25 7.87 13.06
N ILE A 55 4.79 7.52 11.91
CA ILE A 55 4.23 6.49 11.05
C ILE A 55 5.22 5.33 10.99
N PHE A 56 4.72 4.14 11.24
CA PHE A 56 5.42 2.89 10.98
C PHE A 56 4.94 2.37 9.62
N VAL A 57 5.85 2.00 8.74
CA VAL A 57 5.53 1.47 7.43
C VAL A 57 6.12 0.08 7.29
N CYS A 58 5.26 -0.90 7.02
CA CYS A 58 5.62 -2.30 6.86
C CYS A 58 4.99 -2.85 5.58
N THR A 59 5.60 -3.84 4.98
CA THR A 59 5.15 -4.43 3.72
C THR A 59 5.70 -5.83 3.53
N ASP A 60 5.13 -6.57 2.59
CA ASP A 60 5.69 -7.81 2.04
C ASP A 60 6.11 -8.81 3.15
N SER A 61 5.21 -9.07 4.10
CA SER A 61 5.46 -10.06 5.16
C SER A 61 5.36 -11.49 4.66
N HIS A 62 4.63 -11.71 3.56
CA HIS A 62 4.48 -13.02 2.92
C HIS A 62 4.24 -14.15 3.92
N ILE A 63 3.27 -13.96 4.81
CA ILE A 63 2.97 -14.93 5.87
C ILE A 63 2.62 -16.28 5.25
N ASP A 64 3.33 -17.29 5.71
CA ASP A 64 3.02 -18.71 5.46
C ASP A 64 2.98 -19.50 6.78
N SER A 65 3.88 -20.43 6.99
CA SER A 65 4.03 -21.15 8.25
C SER A 65 4.85 -20.38 9.30
N THR A 66 5.54 -19.31 8.90
CA THR A 66 6.35 -18.44 9.76
C THR A 66 5.94 -16.98 9.63
N HIS A 67 6.24 -16.18 10.62
CA HIS A 67 5.85 -14.76 10.67
C HIS A 67 6.69 -13.93 11.65
N TYR A 68 7.93 -14.34 11.87
CA TYR A 68 8.81 -13.72 12.90
C TYR A 68 9.08 -12.25 12.59
N GLY A 69 9.30 -11.89 11.31
CA GLY A 69 9.52 -10.51 10.89
C GLY A 69 8.34 -9.61 11.23
N LEU A 70 7.12 -10.04 10.86
CA LEU A 70 5.90 -9.31 11.21
C LEU A 70 5.68 -9.23 12.72
N ALA A 71 5.86 -10.34 13.45
CA ALA A 71 5.70 -10.35 14.90
C ALA A 71 6.67 -9.38 15.59
N LYS A 72 7.93 -9.33 15.13
CA LYS A 72 8.91 -8.38 15.64
C LYS A 72 8.54 -6.93 15.30
N PHE A 73 8.10 -6.67 14.06
CA PHE A 73 7.59 -5.35 13.68
C PHE A 73 6.45 -4.89 14.61
N ILE A 74 5.47 -5.76 14.84
CA ILE A 74 4.34 -5.47 15.74
C ILE A 74 4.82 -5.19 17.17
N HIS A 75 5.79 -5.94 17.65
CA HIS A 75 6.37 -5.70 18.97
C HIS A 75 7.02 -4.30 19.05
N LEU A 76 7.80 -3.91 18.05
CA LEU A 76 8.44 -2.60 17.99
C LEU A 76 7.42 -1.48 17.85
N TYR A 77 6.40 -1.68 17.00
CA TYR A 77 5.28 -0.74 16.85
C TYR A 77 4.57 -0.48 18.18
N LYS A 78 4.24 -1.53 18.93
CA LYS A 78 3.58 -1.42 20.23
C LYS A 78 4.46 -0.85 21.33
N ALA A 79 5.77 -1.01 21.24
CA ALA A 79 6.72 -0.49 22.23
C ALA A 79 6.97 1.02 22.07
N ASP A 80 6.58 1.61 20.94
CA ASP A 80 6.75 3.06 20.77
C ASP A 80 5.81 3.86 21.67
N THR A 81 6.36 4.88 22.30
CA THR A 81 5.63 5.75 23.24
C THR A 81 5.12 7.03 22.60
N MET A 82 5.56 7.37 21.39
CA MET A 82 5.00 8.49 20.64
C MET A 82 3.61 8.12 20.09
N PRO A 83 2.71 9.09 19.94
CA PRO A 83 1.50 8.89 19.15
C PRO A 83 1.86 8.45 17.73
N HIS A 84 1.32 7.31 17.29
CA HIS A 84 1.73 6.69 16.04
C HIS A 84 0.59 5.96 15.34
N MET A 85 0.81 5.66 14.06
CA MET A 85 -0.04 4.80 13.24
C MET A 85 0.82 3.94 12.31
N CYS A 86 0.22 2.94 11.69
CA CYS A 86 0.88 2.07 10.73
C CYS A 86 0.26 2.20 9.35
N LEU A 87 1.09 2.24 8.31
CA LEU A 87 0.73 1.97 6.93
C LEU A 87 1.28 0.59 6.56
N TYR A 88 0.41 -0.33 6.14
CA TYR A 88 0.80 -1.64 5.66
C TYR A 88 0.57 -1.71 4.15
N LEU A 89 1.63 -1.98 3.38
CA LEU A 89 1.65 -1.72 1.95
C LEU A 89 1.36 -2.96 1.08
N GLY A 90 0.73 -3.98 1.62
CA GLY A 90 0.33 -5.17 0.86
C GLY A 90 1.30 -6.34 0.96
N ASP A 91 0.95 -7.44 0.26
CA ASP A 91 1.61 -8.74 0.31
C ASP A 91 1.75 -9.26 1.75
N LEU A 92 0.61 -9.22 2.45
CA LEU A 92 0.53 -9.73 3.82
C LEU A 92 0.70 -11.25 3.87
N ILE A 93 0.08 -11.96 2.93
CA ILE A 93 0.13 -13.42 2.84
C ILE A 93 0.96 -13.89 1.66
N ASN A 94 1.59 -15.07 1.78
CA ASN A 94 2.35 -15.67 0.69
C ASN A 94 1.44 -16.41 -0.31
N ALA A 95 0.41 -17.12 0.18
CA ALA A 95 -0.44 -17.96 -0.64
C ALA A 95 -1.86 -18.10 -0.09
N GLN A 96 -2.70 -18.76 -0.86
CA GLN A 96 -4.09 -19.05 -0.50
C GLN A 96 -4.21 -19.72 0.89
N GLY A 97 -5.18 -19.25 1.67
CA GLY A 97 -5.54 -19.88 2.94
C GLY A 97 -4.88 -19.28 4.18
N TYR A 98 -3.93 -18.37 4.03
CA TYR A 98 -3.24 -17.77 5.18
C TYR A 98 -3.92 -16.52 5.78
N PHE A 99 -4.98 -15.98 5.20
CA PHE A 99 -5.70 -14.84 5.80
C PHE A 99 -6.19 -15.08 7.24
N PRO A 100 -6.79 -16.23 7.58
CA PRO A 100 -7.18 -16.48 8.98
C PRO A 100 -6.00 -16.48 9.93
N HIS A 101 -4.83 -16.94 9.46
CA HIS A 101 -3.61 -16.95 10.24
C HIS A 101 -3.06 -15.54 10.42
N ALA A 102 -2.98 -14.75 9.32
CA ALA A 102 -2.55 -13.37 9.35
C ALA A 102 -3.44 -12.50 10.25
N ASP A 103 -4.76 -12.64 10.13
CA ASP A 103 -5.72 -11.94 10.99
C ASP A 103 -5.56 -12.31 12.47
N SER A 104 -5.33 -13.60 12.74
CA SER A 104 -5.07 -14.09 14.11
C SER A 104 -3.80 -13.48 14.71
N ILE A 105 -2.72 -13.37 13.93
CA ILE A 105 -1.47 -12.74 14.37
C ILE A 105 -1.69 -11.27 14.69
N LEU A 106 -2.27 -10.53 13.76
CA LEU A 106 -2.54 -9.11 13.93
C LEU A 106 -3.44 -8.86 15.13
N HIS A 107 -4.47 -9.66 15.32
CA HIS A 107 -5.42 -9.55 16.41
C HIS A 107 -4.80 -9.94 17.76
N LEU A 108 -4.10 -11.07 17.83
CA LEU A 108 -3.44 -11.55 19.06
C LEU A 108 -2.40 -10.58 19.56
N GLU A 109 -1.67 -9.93 18.66
CA GLU A 109 -0.72 -8.89 19.00
C GLU A 109 -1.41 -7.55 19.39
N GLY A 110 -2.75 -7.48 19.37
CA GLY A 110 -3.53 -6.30 19.74
C GLY A 110 -3.40 -5.15 18.76
N VAL A 111 -3.00 -5.47 17.54
CA VAL A 111 -2.99 -4.54 16.41
C VAL A 111 -4.30 -4.75 15.66
N MET A 112 -5.12 -3.72 15.58
CA MET A 112 -6.42 -3.84 14.95
C MET A 112 -6.34 -3.51 13.46
N THR A 113 -7.13 -4.20 12.67
CA THR A 113 -7.03 -4.19 11.21
C THR A 113 -8.12 -3.38 10.53
N THR A 114 -9.02 -2.77 11.31
CA THR A 114 -10.10 -1.94 10.75
C THR A 114 -9.69 -0.48 10.67
N ARG A 115 -10.30 0.28 9.77
CA ARG A 115 -10.05 1.72 9.63
C ARG A 115 -10.43 2.57 10.86
N LYS A 116 -10.98 1.97 11.88
CA LYS A 116 -11.19 2.61 13.18
C LYS A 116 -9.95 2.62 14.05
N ASP A 117 -8.98 1.84 13.64
CA ASP A 117 -7.75 1.58 14.36
C ASP A 117 -6.60 2.35 13.72
N THR A 118 -5.44 2.23 14.30
CA THR A 118 -4.25 2.95 13.85
C THR A 118 -3.47 2.24 12.75
N ILE A 119 -4.03 1.18 12.14
CA ILE A 119 -3.44 0.49 11.00
C ILE A 119 -4.30 0.68 9.76
N PHE A 120 -3.65 1.14 8.70
CA PHE A 120 -4.26 1.37 7.40
C PHE A 120 -3.51 0.53 6.37
N MET A 121 -4.25 -0.29 5.60
CA MET A 121 -3.67 -1.31 4.73
C MET A 121 -4.08 -1.09 3.28
N THR A 122 -3.18 -1.40 2.35
CA THR A 122 -3.50 -1.69 0.95
C THR A 122 -3.24 -3.17 0.67
N CYS A 123 -3.85 -3.71 -0.38
CA CYS A 123 -3.55 -5.07 -0.83
C CYS A 123 -2.37 -5.10 -1.79
N GLY A 124 -1.60 -6.18 -1.76
CA GLY A 124 -0.61 -6.52 -2.76
C GLY A 124 -1.10 -7.63 -3.71
N ASN A 125 -0.26 -8.06 -4.63
CA ASN A 125 -0.62 -9.07 -5.61
C ASN A 125 -0.80 -10.46 -4.98
N HIS A 126 -0.02 -10.83 -3.98
CA HIS A 126 -0.20 -12.09 -3.25
C HIS A 126 -1.52 -12.14 -2.48
N ASP A 127 -2.02 -11.00 -2.02
CA ASP A 127 -3.27 -10.92 -1.27
C ASP A 127 -4.51 -11.16 -2.14
N ILE A 128 -4.40 -11.01 -3.45
CA ILE A 128 -5.49 -11.21 -4.41
C ILE A 128 -5.33 -12.43 -5.32
N TYR A 129 -4.15 -13.04 -5.38
CA TYR A 129 -3.95 -14.27 -6.16
C TYR A 129 -4.93 -15.36 -5.74
N PHE A 130 -5.20 -16.32 -6.63
CA PHE A 130 -6.11 -17.44 -6.39
C PHE A 130 -7.52 -17.03 -5.96
N ASN A 131 -8.02 -15.92 -6.49
CA ASN A 131 -9.36 -15.40 -6.18
C ASN A 131 -9.54 -15.03 -4.68
N GLN A 132 -8.51 -14.48 -4.06
CA GLN A 132 -8.51 -14.13 -2.63
C GLN A 132 -9.13 -12.76 -2.33
N TRP A 133 -9.49 -11.95 -3.33
CA TRP A 133 -10.06 -10.62 -3.13
C TRP A 133 -11.20 -10.57 -2.09
N HIS A 134 -12.11 -11.61 -2.12
CA HIS A 134 -13.21 -11.68 -1.19
C HIS A 134 -12.78 -12.00 0.27
N ASN A 135 -11.65 -12.67 0.44
CA ASN A 135 -11.06 -12.84 1.75
C ASN A 135 -10.43 -11.54 2.22
N TRP A 136 -9.72 -10.81 1.36
CA TRP A 136 -9.22 -9.48 1.67
C TRP A 136 -10.35 -8.56 2.15
N GLN A 137 -11.43 -8.44 1.39
CA GLN A 137 -12.59 -7.63 1.78
C GLN A 137 -13.19 -8.03 3.13
N LYS A 138 -13.29 -9.32 3.39
CA LYS A 138 -13.84 -9.85 4.64
C LYS A 138 -13.01 -9.43 5.85
N TYR A 139 -11.69 -9.49 5.74
CA TYR A 139 -10.79 -9.25 6.87
C TYR A 139 -10.38 -7.77 6.98
N TYR A 140 -10.12 -7.11 5.86
CA TYR A 140 -9.50 -5.78 5.84
C TYR A 140 -10.33 -4.70 5.14
N GLY A 141 -11.37 -5.08 4.41
CA GLY A 141 -12.32 -4.16 3.79
C GLY A 141 -11.81 -3.59 2.47
N SER A 142 -11.63 -2.29 2.39
CA SER A 142 -11.28 -1.59 1.15
C SER A 142 -9.78 -1.59 0.87
N SER A 143 -9.41 -1.68 -0.42
CA SER A 143 -8.05 -1.41 -0.91
C SER A 143 -7.88 0.01 -1.47
N THR A 144 -8.99 0.79 -1.58
CA THR A 144 -8.96 2.16 -2.12
C THR A 144 -9.80 3.10 -1.29
N TYR A 145 -9.16 4.02 -0.58
CA TYR A 145 -9.80 4.97 0.34
C TYR A 145 -8.87 6.14 0.63
N TRP A 146 -9.35 7.09 1.41
CA TRP A 146 -8.54 8.15 1.99
C TRP A 146 -8.95 8.41 3.44
N PHE A 147 -8.04 8.95 4.21
CA PHE A 147 -8.25 9.43 5.57
C PHE A 147 -7.36 10.63 5.83
N ASP A 148 -7.62 11.34 6.92
CA ASP A 148 -6.76 12.44 7.35
C ASP A 148 -6.40 12.36 8.83
N THR A 149 -5.33 13.05 9.19
CA THR A 149 -4.97 13.33 10.58
C THR A 149 -5.32 14.76 10.92
N ARG A 150 -5.73 14.99 12.18
CA ARG A 150 -6.15 16.29 12.69
C ARG A 150 -5.64 16.54 14.10
N ASN A 151 -5.40 17.81 14.40
CA ASN A 151 -5.19 18.26 15.78
C ASN A 151 -6.35 19.18 16.19
N GLY A 152 -7.32 18.63 16.88
CA GLY A 152 -8.59 19.32 17.11
C GLY A 152 -9.34 19.59 15.80
N LYS A 153 -9.44 20.87 15.38
CA LYS A 153 -10.05 21.29 14.13
C LYS A 153 -9.05 21.48 13.00
N ASP A 154 -7.77 21.55 13.32
CA ASP A 154 -6.72 21.81 12.35
C ASP A 154 -6.42 20.53 11.55
N LEU A 155 -6.43 20.65 10.22
CA LEU A 155 -5.98 19.58 9.32
C LEU A 155 -4.46 19.46 9.43
N LEU A 156 -3.97 18.22 9.53
CA LEU A 156 -2.54 17.93 9.47
C LEU A 156 -2.19 17.32 8.11
N ASP A 157 -2.34 16.04 7.97
CA ASP A 157 -1.86 15.32 6.79
C ASP A 157 -2.99 14.49 6.15
N LEU A 158 -2.98 14.41 4.82
CA LEU A 158 -3.90 13.61 4.01
C LEU A 158 -3.21 12.33 3.56
N TYR A 159 -3.88 11.21 3.70
CA TYR A 159 -3.43 9.88 3.27
C TYR A 159 -4.40 9.31 2.25
N ILE A 160 -3.87 8.86 1.13
CA ILE A 160 -4.65 8.25 0.04
C ILE A 160 -4.09 6.86 -0.21
N CYS A 161 -4.93 5.85 -0.02
CA CYS A 161 -4.65 4.46 -0.33
C CYS A 161 -5.08 4.15 -1.76
N LEU A 162 -4.19 3.54 -2.53
CA LEU A 162 -4.46 3.07 -3.89
C LEU A 162 -4.29 1.55 -3.98
N ASP A 163 -5.08 0.94 -4.85
CA ASP A 163 -4.93 -0.46 -5.24
C ASP A 163 -4.12 -0.52 -6.55
N THR A 164 -2.90 -1.03 -6.46
CA THR A 164 -2.02 -1.30 -7.60
C THR A 164 -1.62 -2.77 -7.69
N SER A 165 -2.34 -3.65 -6.99
CA SER A 165 -1.99 -5.06 -6.84
C SER A 165 -1.94 -5.86 -8.14
N GLU A 166 -2.60 -5.40 -9.21
CA GLU A 166 -2.49 -5.98 -10.56
C GLU A 166 -1.56 -5.20 -11.51
N GLY A 167 -0.75 -4.29 -10.98
CA GLY A 167 0.13 -3.47 -11.80
C GLY A 167 -0.58 -2.38 -12.61
N THR A 168 -1.76 -1.96 -12.19
CA THR A 168 -2.51 -0.84 -12.77
C THR A 168 -3.49 -0.24 -11.76
N LEU A 169 -3.80 1.03 -11.88
CA LEU A 169 -4.91 1.65 -11.17
C LEU A 169 -6.23 1.42 -11.90
N GLY A 170 -6.18 1.29 -13.20
CA GLY A 170 -7.35 1.33 -14.06
C GLY A 170 -8.00 2.71 -14.16
N THR A 171 -8.90 2.85 -15.12
CA THR A 171 -9.48 4.16 -15.47
C THR A 171 -10.31 4.78 -14.36
N ASP A 172 -11.11 3.99 -13.66
CA ASP A 172 -12.05 4.49 -12.66
C ASP A 172 -11.32 4.99 -11.40
N GLN A 173 -10.30 4.27 -10.95
CA GLN A 173 -9.50 4.67 -9.80
C GLN A 173 -8.65 5.91 -10.12
N MET A 174 -8.04 5.97 -11.30
CA MET A 174 -7.30 7.14 -11.76
C MET A 174 -8.20 8.39 -11.82
N LYS A 175 -9.41 8.26 -12.34
CA LYS A 175 -10.39 9.34 -12.37
C LYS A 175 -10.74 9.81 -10.96
N TRP A 176 -11.07 8.88 -10.07
CA TRP A 176 -11.36 9.18 -8.66
C TRP A 176 -10.20 9.89 -7.96
N LEU A 177 -8.96 9.43 -8.19
CA LEU A 177 -7.76 10.05 -7.62
C LEU A 177 -7.62 11.51 -8.06
N LYS A 178 -7.80 11.80 -9.36
CA LYS A 178 -7.76 13.15 -9.90
C LYS A 178 -8.82 14.06 -9.26
N GLU A 179 -10.05 13.59 -9.15
CA GLU A 179 -11.15 14.31 -8.53
C GLU A 179 -10.89 14.58 -7.05
N LEU A 180 -10.40 13.57 -6.31
CA LEU A 180 -10.04 13.70 -4.90
C LEU A 180 -8.93 14.74 -4.71
N LEU A 181 -7.84 14.61 -5.45
CA LEU A 181 -6.71 15.53 -5.34
C LEU A 181 -7.09 16.96 -5.71
N ALA A 182 -7.92 17.15 -6.74
CA ALA A 182 -8.44 18.49 -7.09
C ALA A 182 -9.24 19.12 -5.95
N GLN A 183 -10.05 18.33 -5.23
CA GLN A 183 -10.80 18.81 -4.07
C GLN A 183 -9.90 19.10 -2.86
N LYS A 184 -8.83 18.34 -2.67
CA LYS A 184 -7.98 18.40 -1.47
C LYS A 184 -6.80 19.35 -1.59
N LYS A 185 -6.35 19.68 -2.80
CA LYS A 185 -5.19 20.53 -3.08
C LYS A 185 -5.19 21.88 -2.33
N SER A 186 -6.35 22.48 -2.14
CA SER A 186 -6.50 23.78 -1.46
C SER A 186 -7.11 23.67 -0.06
N ALA A 187 -7.24 22.47 0.49
CA ALA A 187 -7.88 22.27 1.78
C ALA A 187 -7.00 22.69 2.99
N GLY A 188 -5.69 22.88 2.77
CA GLY A 188 -4.76 23.31 3.81
C GLY A 188 -4.10 22.18 4.58
N TYR A 189 -4.02 20.97 4.00
CA TYR A 189 -3.20 19.90 4.55
C TYR A 189 -1.72 20.28 4.52
N ARG A 190 -1.00 19.92 5.57
CA ARG A 190 0.44 20.12 5.69
C ARG A 190 1.20 19.26 4.68
N HIS A 191 0.84 17.98 4.62
CA HIS A 191 1.37 17.03 3.64
C HIS A 191 0.26 16.19 3.03
N MET A 192 0.44 15.78 1.78
CA MET A 192 -0.37 14.77 1.11
C MET A 192 0.51 13.56 0.81
N ILE A 193 0.08 12.40 1.27
CA ILE A 193 0.80 11.13 1.17
C ILE A 193 -0.07 10.14 0.40
N VAL A 194 0.47 9.54 -0.63
CA VAL A 194 -0.11 8.40 -1.33
C VAL A 194 0.63 7.15 -0.90
N PHE A 195 -0.08 6.09 -0.56
CA PHE A 195 0.53 4.80 -0.28
C PHE A 195 -0.21 3.69 -1.04
N THR A 196 0.56 2.70 -1.47
CA THR A 196 0.09 1.62 -2.31
C THR A 196 1.06 0.44 -2.23
N HIS A 197 0.84 -0.61 -3.02
CA HIS A 197 1.76 -1.75 -3.03
C HIS A 197 2.90 -1.58 -4.03
N THR A 198 2.61 -1.18 -5.27
CA THR A 198 3.53 -1.27 -6.40
C THR A 198 4.37 0.00 -6.61
N HIS A 199 5.66 -0.18 -6.87
CA HIS A 199 6.60 0.90 -7.18
C HIS A 199 6.42 1.47 -8.60
N LEU A 200 6.79 2.74 -8.79
CA LEU A 200 6.79 3.43 -10.09
C LEU A 200 8.19 3.57 -10.69
N PHE A 201 9.20 3.62 -9.85
CA PHE A 201 10.60 3.77 -10.26
C PHE A 201 11.40 2.60 -9.70
N LYS A 202 12.26 2.04 -10.56
CA LYS A 202 13.18 0.96 -10.22
C LYS A 202 14.58 1.34 -10.68
N GLN A 203 15.55 1.25 -9.79
CA GLN A 203 16.90 1.67 -10.08
C GLN A 203 17.73 0.60 -10.80
N ASP A 204 17.49 -0.68 -10.55
CA ASP A 204 18.24 -1.76 -11.19
C ASP A 204 17.32 -2.94 -11.54
N ASN A 205 17.36 -3.34 -12.82
CA ASN A 205 16.55 -4.43 -13.37
C ASN A 205 17.28 -5.78 -13.38
N SER A 206 18.34 -5.96 -12.62
CA SER A 206 19.15 -7.18 -12.66
C SER A 206 18.41 -8.45 -12.23
N GLN A 207 17.31 -8.31 -11.49
CA GLN A 207 16.56 -9.42 -10.93
C GLN A 207 15.30 -9.81 -11.73
N GLY A 208 14.97 -9.14 -12.81
CA GLY A 208 13.87 -9.52 -13.70
C GLY A 208 12.46 -9.39 -13.14
N HIS A 209 12.27 -8.66 -12.06
CA HIS A 209 10.93 -8.33 -11.57
C HIS A 209 10.26 -7.38 -12.55
N THR A 210 9.12 -7.77 -13.05
CA THR A 210 8.30 -6.91 -13.92
C THR A 210 7.69 -5.83 -13.06
N SER A 211 8.04 -4.62 -13.31
CA SER A 211 7.23 -3.51 -12.87
C SER A 211 5.93 -3.53 -13.65
N ASN A 212 5.01 -3.52 -13.39
CA ASN A 212 3.98 -3.21 -12.84
C ASN A 212 3.01 -2.18 -13.50
N LEU A 213 3.15 -0.93 -13.50
CA LEU A 213 2.32 -0.02 -14.25
C LEU A 213 2.87 0.17 -15.68
N SER A 214 1.98 0.36 -16.66
CA SER A 214 2.39 0.75 -17.99
C SER A 214 3.14 2.09 -17.95
N LEU A 215 3.99 2.34 -18.95
CA LEU A 215 4.75 3.57 -18.99
C LEU A 215 3.84 4.81 -19.07
N GLU A 216 2.77 4.71 -19.84
CA GLU A 216 1.76 5.75 -20.00
C GLU A 216 1.06 6.05 -18.67
N GLU A 217 0.64 5.03 -17.95
CA GLU A 217 0.00 5.18 -16.65
C GLU A 217 0.95 5.74 -15.59
N THR A 218 2.22 5.32 -15.63
CA THR A 218 3.28 5.88 -14.76
C THR A 218 3.46 7.36 -15.01
N TYR A 219 3.53 7.80 -16.26
CA TYR A 219 3.63 9.22 -16.58
C TYR A 219 2.40 10.01 -16.17
N GLU A 220 1.22 9.47 -16.40
CA GLU A 220 -0.03 10.10 -15.99
C GLU A 220 -0.09 10.24 -14.47
N LEU A 221 0.19 9.17 -13.73
CA LEU A 221 0.15 9.18 -12.28
C LEU A 221 1.18 10.16 -11.69
N THR A 222 2.42 10.13 -12.15
CA THR A 222 3.46 11.05 -11.67
C THR A 222 3.13 12.52 -11.96
N SER A 223 2.51 12.83 -13.11
CA SER A 223 2.01 14.17 -13.42
C SER A 223 0.91 14.60 -12.44
N VAL A 224 -0.08 13.74 -12.24
CA VAL A 224 -1.20 13.98 -11.32
C VAL A 224 -0.73 14.25 -9.89
N LEU A 225 0.20 13.43 -9.38
CA LEU A 225 0.75 13.58 -8.03
C LEU A 225 1.55 14.89 -7.89
N THR A 226 2.39 15.19 -8.89
CA THR A 226 3.19 16.42 -8.92
C THR A 226 2.33 17.67 -8.94
N GLU A 227 1.34 17.72 -9.82
CA GLU A 227 0.43 18.86 -9.98
C GLU A 227 -0.44 19.11 -8.75
N ALA A 228 -0.82 18.04 -8.06
CA ALA A 228 -1.58 18.14 -6.82
C ALA A 228 -0.71 18.60 -5.62
N GLY A 229 0.61 18.46 -5.70
CA GLY A 229 1.52 18.75 -4.60
C GLY A 229 1.61 17.62 -3.58
N VAL A 230 1.42 16.38 -4.01
CA VAL A 230 1.70 15.19 -3.19
C VAL A 230 3.16 15.22 -2.78
N LYS A 231 3.42 14.94 -1.50
CA LYS A 231 4.78 14.98 -0.95
C LYS A 231 5.48 13.63 -1.01
N PHE A 232 4.75 12.56 -0.73
CA PHE A 232 5.28 11.19 -0.69
C PHE A 232 4.37 10.23 -1.45
N TYR A 233 5.00 9.35 -2.21
CA TYR A 233 4.41 8.11 -2.72
C TYR A 233 5.20 6.96 -2.11
N ILE A 234 4.53 6.11 -1.33
CA ILE A 234 5.18 5.06 -0.53
C ILE A 234 4.64 3.71 -0.98
N CYS A 235 5.52 2.77 -1.27
CA CYS A 235 5.17 1.45 -1.79
C CYS A 235 6.10 0.35 -1.27
N GLY A 236 5.76 -0.92 -1.56
CA GLY A 236 6.56 -2.10 -1.29
C GLY A 236 6.90 -2.85 -2.58
N HIS A 237 6.58 -4.16 -2.63
CA HIS A 237 6.61 -5.06 -3.77
C HIS A 237 8.00 -5.44 -4.30
N ASP A 238 8.96 -4.55 -4.39
CA ASP A 238 10.27 -4.80 -4.99
C ASP A 238 11.31 -5.32 -3.98
N HIS A 239 10.91 -5.49 -2.71
CA HIS A 239 11.79 -5.94 -1.62
C HIS A 239 13.12 -5.17 -1.61
N SER A 240 13.06 -3.85 -1.76
CA SER A 240 14.22 -2.99 -1.82
C SER A 240 14.02 -1.70 -1.01
N ARG A 241 15.11 -1.00 -0.74
CA ARG A 241 15.10 0.31 -0.07
C ARG A 241 15.55 1.36 -1.03
N GLU A 242 14.59 1.92 -1.76
CA GLU A 242 14.90 2.90 -2.79
C GLU A 242 14.17 4.21 -2.55
N VAL A 243 14.83 5.30 -2.88
CA VAL A 243 14.23 6.64 -2.86
C VAL A 243 14.55 7.34 -4.18
N THR A 244 13.52 7.77 -4.87
CA THR A 244 13.63 8.55 -6.10
C THR A 244 12.86 9.85 -5.94
N ASP A 245 13.51 10.97 -6.23
CA ASP A 245 12.88 12.28 -6.23
C ASP A 245 12.52 12.68 -7.67
N TYR A 246 11.23 12.86 -7.93
CA TYR A 246 10.76 13.31 -9.23
C TYR A 246 9.54 14.25 -9.07
N GLY A 247 9.52 15.37 -9.80
CA GLY A 247 8.41 16.31 -9.77
C GLY A 247 8.09 16.88 -8.38
N LYS A 248 9.06 16.96 -7.46
CA LYS A 248 8.91 17.35 -6.04
C LYS A 248 8.17 16.31 -5.17
N VAL A 249 7.94 15.12 -5.69
CA VAL A 249 7.41 13.97 -4.96
C VAL A 249 8.56 13.05 -4.58
N HIS A 250 8.58 12.57 -3.34
CA HIS A 250 9.49 11.53 -2.87
C HIS A 250 8.82 10.17 -3.07
N TYR A 251 9.37 9.37 -3.98
CA TYR A 251 8.93 8.00 -4.22
C TYR A 251 9.81 7.07 -3.39
N ILE A 252 9.20 6.40 -2.43
CA ILE A 252 9.91 5.55 -1.46
C ILE A 252 9.42 4.13 -1.62
N THR A 253 10.31 3.22 -1.95
CA THR A 253 10.09 1.77 -1.88
C THR A 253 10.61 1.26 -0.55
N VAL A 254 9.75 0.57 0.19
CA VAL A 254 10.08 0.00 1.49
C VAL A 254 10.37 -1.49 1.32
N ASP A 255 11.43 -1.94 1.96
CA ASP A 255 11.88 -3.33 1.90
C ASP A 255 10.91 -4.29 2.59
N SER A 256 11.01 -5.55 2.23
CA SER A 256 10.22 -6.64 2.76
C SER A 256 10.46 -6.89 4.23
N SER A 257 9.42 -7.29 4.94
CA SER A 257 9.48 -7.79 6.31
C SER A 257 9.38 -9.32 6.41
N THR A 258 9.48 -10.03 5.28
CA THR A 258 9.36 -11.50 5.26
C THR A 258 10.53 -12.19 5.94
N ASP A 259 10.26 -13.35 6.56
CA ASP A 259 11.28 -14.21 7.16
C ASP A 259 12.25 -14.82 6.13
N ALA A 260 11.89 -14.78 4.85
CA ALA A 260 12.72 -15.29 3.75
C ALA A 260 13.87 -14.34 3.38
N GLU A 261 13.77 -13.06 3.75
CA GLU A 261 14.85 -12.10 3.48
C GLU A 261 15.99 -12.23 4.50
N PRO A 262 17.24 -12.17 4.04
CA PRO A 262 18.39 -12.24 4.95
C PRO A 262 18.52 -11.02 5.86
N ASP A 263 18.00 -9.88 5.47
CA ASP A 263 18.03 -8.61 6.23
C ASP A 263 16.73 -7.82 5.99
N PRO A 264 15.62 -8.22 6.63
CA PRO A 264 14.34 -7.55 6.45
C PRO A 264 14.28 -6.21 7.18
N TYR A 265 13.52 -5.26 6.61
CA TYR A 265 13.38 -3.90 7.13
C TYR A 265 11.92 -3.47 7.24
N TYR A 266 11.73 -2.41 7.99
CA TYR A 266 10.56 -1.55 7.95
C TYR A 266 11.02 -0.09 7.93
N MET A 267 10.11 0.84 7.69
CA MET A 267 10.43 2.26 7.70
C MET A 267 9.66 2.96 8.82
N VAL A 268 10.29 3.96 9.42
CA VAL A 268 9.67 4.90 10.37
C VAL A 268 9.75 6.30 9.80
N MET A 269 8.64 7.03 9.87
CA MET A 269 8.56 8.43 9.49
C MET A 269 8.15 9.27 10.69
N ASP A 270 8.96 10.26 11.04
CA ASP A 270 8.61 11.27 12.04
C ASP A 270 7.91 12.45 11.35
N MET A 271 6.62 12.58 11.59
CA MET A 271 5.75 13.57 10.97
C MET A 271 5.75 14.88 11.76
N GLY A 272 5.97 15.98 11.08
CA GLY A 272 5.99 17.34 11.61
C GLY A 272 5.92 18.34 10.47
N GLU A 273 6.30 19.61 10.68
CA GLU A 273 6.49 20.59 9.59
C GLU A 273 7.54 20.10 8.57
N GLN A 274 8.57 19.45 9.09
CA GLN A 274 9.52 18.65 8.31
C GLN A 274 9.25 17.18 8.58
N VAL A 275 9.40 16.35 7.54
CA VAL A 275 9.28 14.90 7.66
C VAL A 275 10.68 14.30 7.56
N ASN A 276 11.03 13.48 8.55
CA ASN A 276 12.24 12.67 8.53
C ASN A 276 11.82 11.21 8.47
N TYR A 277 12.58 10.37 7.78
CA TYR A 277 12.32 8.93 7.74
C TYR A 277 13.63 8.15 7.79
N GLN A 278 13.52 6.90 8.24
CA GLN A 278 14.65 5.97 8.31
C GLN A 278 14.16 4.54 8.09
N PHE A 279 14.99 3.74 7.42
CA PHE A 279 14.81 2.29 7.34
C PHE A 279 15.47 1.64 8.56
N ILE A 280 14.75 0.71 9.17
CA ILE A 280 15.20 0.05 10.40
C ILE A 280 15.20 -1.46 10.17
N SER A 281 16.34 -2.11 10.40
CA SER A 281 16.47 -3.55 10.30
C SER A 281 15.62 -4.27 11.35
N LEU A 282 14.98 -5.35 10.93
CA LEU A 282 14.29 -6.27 11.81
C LEU A 282 15.22 -7.33 12.43
N LEU A 283 16.51 -7.32 12.12
CA LEU A 283 17.47 -8.25 12.72
C LEU A 283 17.81 -7.88 14.17
N PRO A 284 18.17 -8.86 15.01
CA PRO A 284 17.95 -10.30 14.81
C PRO A 284 16.47 -10.64 14.91
N ILE A 285 15.99 -11.53 14.03
CA ILE A 285 14.58 -11.99 14.04
C ILE A 285 14.31 -12.99 15.17
N LYS A 286 15.34 -13.46 15.87
CA LYS A 286 15.23 -14.49 16.90
C LYS A 286 15.36 -13.91 18.29
#